data_cd5e7c4b88841aaac249c1f2bf2fa97f
#
_entry.id   cd5e7c4b88841aaac249c1f2bf2fa97f
#
_cell.length_a   1.000
_cell.length_b   1.000
_cell.length_c   1.000
_cell.angle_alpha   90.00
_cell.angle_beta   90.00
_cell.angle_gamma   90.00
#
_symmetry.space_group_name_H-M   'P 1'
#
loop_
_entity.id
_entity.type
_entity.pdbx_description
1 polymer ?
#
loop_
_entity_poly.entity_id
_entity_poly.type
_entity_poly.pdbx_seq_one_letter_code
_entity_poly.pdbx_strand_id
1 'polypeptide(L)'
;MNFKFLNLSDNIQLGMNEFAKFHNFQISENGFCVKVIIVKEKKITIEKTRFEINVYLPEESLIFRVMTILLNKKDEDNFTYSEPLKFDVRGVMTDGTQANSLLNLDTAKQLLNLIAGMGYNMFMLYTEDCYVIEGEPYFGYMRPKYTQEDFKMLDNYAFNLGIEMIPCIQTLGHLTEALKRRYPYGDICDDESTLLVGEEKTYALIEKMIKTVSSSFKTKKIHIGLDEAWNLGRGAYLRKNGLKDKSTIMREHLDRIYEITEKYSLQPMMWGDMFFRAKSAKNLYYDLDVKFGEEDRLSVYPNLTPIYWDYYSEDEEFYKKMIYKYAEISDTLIFAGCSRNVQTFASHHSSSIRTTNPALNACKKTNIRQAFTTIWGDDNRESIIFSVLPALMHFAEHFFCDASPDEERCAIRFKECTKESYEDFVAISKIDEVKGYNDPNIGSLSPSRVIIWQDILLGICDKDLGDFDFSPHYKQLKEYFSKAKNESYGYGDLFDFYEKLADVLEIKSQIGRDLYKAYNSGEREKLKEISEKVLPELRERLKKLHFVHRSLFMKHHKAVGWEVLDIRYGGVITRCETAAIRISDYLNGRIAKLEELEEERLSYKNENMIPGNAVYTRICSASRI
;
A
#
# COMPACT_ATOMS: atom_id res chain seq x y z
N MET A 1 -28.44 17.00 -9.70
CA MET A 1 -29.58 16.11 -9.44
C MET A 1 -29.93 16.17 -7.97
N ASN A 2 -31.20 16.05 -7.62
CA ASN A 2 -31.68 16.16 -6.25
C ASN A 2 -32.46 14.89 -5.88
N PHE A 3 -32.12 14.26 -4.75
CA PHE A 3 -32.68 13.00 -4.29
C PHE A 3 -33.37 13.13 -2.94
N LYS A 4 -34.34 12.25 -2.69
CA LYS A 4 -34.95 11.99 -1.40
C LYS A 4 -34.79 10.50 -1.09
N PHE A 5 -34.22 10.16 0.06
CA PHE A 5 -34.06 8.78 0.47
C PHE A 5 -35.13 8.35 1.46
N LEU A 6 -35.65 7.14 1.29
CA LEU A 6 -36.56 6.49 2.21
C LEU A 6 -35.94 5.20 2.73
N ASN A 7 -36.18 4.92 4.02
CA ASN A 7 -35.74 3.70 4.70
C ASN A 7 -34.21 3.56 4.85
N LEU A 8 -33.48 4.67 5.03
CA LEU A 8 -32.09 4.65 5.47
C LEU A 8 -32.03 4.81 6.99
N SER A 9 -31.10 4.09 7.62
CA SER A 9 -30.74 4.30 9.02
C SER A 9 -30.10 5.68 9.23
N ASP A 10 -30.17 6.19 10.45
CA ASP A 10 -29.73 7.56 10.78
C ASP A 10 -28.24 7.78 10.43
N ASN A 11 -27.38 6.79 10.71
CA ASN A 11 -25.95 6.88 10.40
C ASN A 11 -25.72 6.91 8.88
N ILE A 12 -26.37 6.04 8.11
CA ILE A 12 -26.24 6.03 6.64
C ILE A 12 -26.78 7.33 6.02
N GLN A 13 -27.82 7.90 6.61
CA GLN A 13 -28.34 9.20 6.17
C GLN A 13 -27.34 10.33 6.43
N LEU A 14 -26.66 10.33 7.57
CA LEU A 14 -25.55 11.26 7.84
C LEU A 14 -24.40 11.07 6.83
N GLY A 15 -24.01 9.83 6.57
CA GLY A 15 -22.98 9.51 5.58
C GLY A 15 -23.39 9.92 4.16
N MET A 16 -24.65 9.76 3.79
CA MET A 16 -25.17 10.17 2.49
C MET A 16 -25.06 11.69 2.27
N ASN A 17 -25.20 12.49 3.34
CA ASN A 17 -24.98 13.93 3.24
C ASN A 17 -23.52 14.28 2.92
N GLU A 18 -22.55 13.58 3.52
CA GLU A 18 -21.13 13.78 3.22
C GLU A 18 -20.79 13.26 1.82
N PHE A 19 -21.32 12.10 1.45
CA PHE A 19 -21.16 11.52 0.12
C PHE A 19 -21.76 12.41 -0.98
N ALA A 20 -22.90 13.07 -0.70
CA ALA A 20 -23.53 14.03 -1.61
C ALA A 20 -22.66 15.26 -1.86
N LYS A 21 -22.01 15.80 -0.81
CA LYS A 21 -21.02 16.88 -0.96
C LYS A 21 -19.84 16.45 -1.83
N PHE A 22 -19.32 15.25 -1.57
CA PHE A 22 -18.16 14.71 -2.29
C PHE A 22 -18.45 14.46 -3.78
N HIS A 23 -19.64 13.90 -4.11
CA HIS A 23 -20.05 13.60 -5.48
C HIS A 23 -20.83 14.73 -6.16
N ASN A 24 -21.05 15.87 -5.46
CA ASN A 24 -21.73 17.05 -5.97
C ASN A 24 -23.18 16.78 -6.45
N PHE A 25 -24.02 16.23 -5.56
CA PHE A 25 -25.46 16.14 -5.74
C PHE A 25 -26.20 16.69 -4.51
N GLN A 26 -27.51 16.86 -4.60
CA GLN A 26 -28.32 17.44 -3.52
C GLN A 26 -29.29 16.41 -2.92
N ILE A 27 -29.63 16.62 -1.66
CA ILE A 27 -30.63 15.84 -0.93
C ILE A 27 -31.67 16.82 -0.42
N SER A 28 -32.95 16.60 -0.74
CA SER A 28 -34.05 17.40 -0.21
C SER A 28 -35.39 16.65 -0.24
N GLU A 29 -36.38 17.13 0.50
CA GLU A 29 -37.73 16.56 0.55
C GLU A 29 -38.43 16.50 -0.82
N ASN A 30 -38.10 17.41 -1.73
CA ASN A 30 -38.65 17.46 -3.09
C ASN A 30 -37.76 16.74 -4.13
N GLY A 31 -36.76 15.98 -3.67
CA GLY A 31 -35.87 15.23 -4.54
C GLY A 31 -36.51 13.98 -5.14
N PHE A 32 -35.87 13.42 -6.16
CA PHE A 32 -36.31 12.18 -6.78
C PHE A 32 -36.23 11.04 -5.77
N CYS A 33 -37.35 10.33 -5.58
CA CYS A 33 -37.47 9.35 -4.50
C CYS A 33 -36.65 8.08 -4.76
N VAL A 34 -35.77 7.77 -3.84
CA VAL A 34 -34.98 6.53 -3.78
C VAL A 34 -35.45 5.74 -2.58
N LYS A 35 -36.12 4.62 -2.81
CA LYS A 35 -36.63 3.72 -1.77
C LYS A 35 -35.69 2.54 -1.61
N VAL A 36 -35.07 2.44 -0.44
CA VAL A 36 -34.15 1.33 -0.11
C VAL A 36 -34.91 0.19 0.54
N ILE A 37 -34.71 -1.01 0.07
CA ILE A 37 -35.40 -2.24 0.50
C ILE A 37 -34.33 -3.28 0.81
N ILE A 38 -34.20 -3.68 2.07
CA ILE A 38 -33.23 -4.71 2.47
C ILE A 38 -33.81 -6.09 2.18
N VAL A 39 -33.05 -6.90 1.46
CA VAL A 39 -33.44 -8.25 1.00
C VAL A 39 -32.42 -9.30 1.44
N LYS A 40 -32.85 -10.57 1.53
CA LYS A 40 -31.95 -11.69 1.89
C LYS A 40 -31.07 -12.14 0.72
N GLU A 41 -31.47 -11.82 -0.51
CA GLU A 41 -30.75 -12.22 -1.72
C GLU A 41 -29.40 -11.48 -1.78
N LYS A 42 -28.32 -12.21 -2.03
CA LYS A 42 -26.97 -11.66 -2.16
C LYS A 42 -26.78 -11.02 -3.55
N LYS A 43 -27.54 -9.96 -3.81
CA LYS A 43 -27.62 -9.28 -5.09
C LYS A 43 -28.06 -7.83 -4.89
N ILE A 44 -27.48 -6.91 -5.65
CA ILE A 44 -27.97 -5.54 -5.80
C ILE A 44 -28.94 -5.54 -6.96
N THR A 45 -30.10 -4.89 -6.80
CA THR A 45 -31.02 -4.62 -7.91
C THR A 45 -31.51 -3.17 -7.82
N ILE A 46 -31.49 -2.46 -8.95
CA ILE A 46 -31.98 -1.09 -9.09
C ILE A 46 -33.07 -1.10 -10.16
N GLU A 47 -34.24 -0.61 -9.82
CA GLU A 47 -35.36 -0.40 -10.73
C GLU A 47 -35.70 1.08 -10.75
N LYS A 48 -35.35 1.78 -11.82
CA LYS A 48 -35.65 3.20 -12.02
C LYS A 48 -36.78 3.36 -13.01
N THR A 49 -37.76 4.15 -12.64
CA THR A 49 -38.85 4.64 -13.50
C THR A 49 -38.82 6.17 -13.54
N ARG A 50 -39.67 6.78 -14.36
CA ARG A 50 -39.86 8.26 -14.38
C ARG A 50 -40.27 8.86 -13.05
N PHE A 51 -40.81 8.04 -12.11
CA PHE A 51 -41.44 8.52 -10.90
C PHE A 51 -40.66 8.20 -9.62
N GLU A 52 -39.99 7.06 -9.59
CA GLU A 52 -39.28 6.56 -8.43
C GLU A 52 -38.14 5.62 -8.77
N ILE A 53 -37.27 5.40 -7.79
CA ILE A 53 -36.18 4.41 -7.83
C ILE A 53 -36.38 3.44 -6.67
N ASN A 54 -36.54 2.16 -6.95
CA ASN A 54 -36.54 1.10 -5.95
C ASN A 54 -35.15 0.42 -5.98
N VAL A 55 -34.53 0.32 -4.82
CA VAL A 55 -33.18 -0.26 -4.64
C VAL A 55 -33.27 -1.42 -3.66
N TYR A 56 -32.97 -2.63 -4.12
CA TYR A 56 -32.98 -3.84 -3.31
C TYR A 56 -31.53 -4.22 -2.98
N LEU A 57 -31.19 -4.26 -1.70
CA LEU A 57 -29.83 -4.44 -1.19
C LEU A 57 -29.77 -5.56 -0.15
N PRO A 58 -28.73 -6.40 -0.14
CA PRO A 58 -28.48 -7.32 0.97
C PRO A 58 -27.99 -6.65 2.26
N GLU A 59 -27.41 -5.45 2.13
CA GLU A 59 -26.96 -4.59 3.24
C GLU A 59 -26.99 -3.12 2.84
N GLU A 60 -27.25 -2.26 3.81
CA GLU A 60 -27.54 -0.84 3.57
C GLU A 60 -26.32 -0.04 3.07
N SER A 61 -25.10 -0.44 3.47
CA SER A 61 -23.84 0.20 3.04
C SER A 61 -23.65 0.24 1.51
N LEU A 62 -24.25 -0.69 0.78
CA LEU A 62 -24.18 -0.75 -0.68
C LEU A 62 -24.93 0.40 -1.38
N ILE A 63 -25.68 1.21 -0.64
CA ILE A 63 -26.36 2.38 -1.22
C ILE A 63 -25.35 3.37 -1.82
N PHE A 64 -24.13 3.50 -1.26
CA PHE A 64 -23.10 4.39 -1.80
C PHE A 64 -22.62 3.92 -3.18
N ARG A 65 -22.46 2.61 -3.37
CA ARG A 65 -22.18 2.03 -4.69
C ARG A 65 -23.32 2.27 -5.69
N VAL A 66 -24.54 2.08 -5.25
CA VAL A 66 -25.75 2.35 -6.06
C VAL A 66 -25.79 3.82 -6.48
N MET A 67 -25.44 4.74 -5.60
CA MET A 67 -25.46 6.16 -5.91
C MET A 67 -24.50 6.53 -7.04
N THR A 68 -23.30 5.93 -7.11
CA THR A 68 -22.38 6.18 -8.23
C THR A 68 -22.96 5.70 -9.57
N ILE A 69 -23.67 4.57 -9.58
CA ILE A 69 -24.38 4.07 -10.77
C ILE A 69 -25.52 5.03 -11.16
N LEU A 70 -26.35 5.44 -10.20
CA LEU A 70 -27.49 6.33 -10.45
C LEU A 70 -27.05 7.70 -10.97
N LEU A 71 -25.94 8.24 -10.48
CA LEU A 71 -25.40 9.52 -10.93
C LEU A 71 -24.91 9.46 -12.38
N ASN A 72 -24.36 8.33 -12.81
CA ASN A 72 -23.94 8.13 -14.20
C ASN A 72 -25.12 7.91 -15.14
N LYS A 73 -26.17 7.18 -14.68
CA LYS A 73 -27.40 6.89 -15.42
C LYS A 73 -28.52 7.89 -15.14
N LYS A 74 -28.19 9.11 -14.76
CA LYS A 74 -29.17 10.14 -14.36
C LYS A 74 -30.14 10.50 -15.47
N ASP A 75 -29.69 10.49 -16.73
CA ASP A 75 -30.46 10.90 -17.90
C ASP A 75 -31.31 9.75 -18.51
N GLU A 76 -31.17 8.51 -18.00
CA GLU A 76 -32.01 7.39 -18.37
C GLU A 76 -33.34 7.45 -17.58
N ASP A 77 -34.47 7.59 -18.29
CA ASP A 77 -35.81 7.68 -17.64
C ASP A 77 -36.21 6.38 -16.97
N ASN A 78 -35.91 5.24 -17.58
CA ASN A 78 -36.24 3.91 -17.08
C ASN A 78 -35.08 2.95 -17.32
N PHE A 79 -34.67 2.23 -16.30
CA PHE A 79 -33.71 1.11 -16.45
C PHE A 79 -33.83 0.13 -15.28
N THR A 80 -33.38 -1.08 -15.53
CA THR A 80 -33.13 -2.09 -14.49
C THR A 80 -31.66 -2.47 -14.52
N TYR A 81 -31.03 -2.48 -13.36
CA TYR A 81 -29.64 -2.91 -13.19
C TYR A 81 -29.55 -3.98 -12.11
N SER A 82 -28.68 -4.96 -12.29
CA SER A 82 -28.51 -6.00 -11.29
C SER A 82 -27.10 -6.59 -11.32
N GLU A 83 -26.53 -6.85 -10.13
CA GLU A 83 -25.23 -7.51 -9.96
C GLU A 83 -25.20 -8.39 -8.69
N PRO A 84 -24.48 -9.54 -8.70
CA PRO A 84 -24.37 -10.40 -7.53
C PRO A 84 -23.46 -9.80 -6.47
N LEU A 85 -23.62 -10.24 -5.20
CA LEU A 85 -22.68 -9.98 -4.11
C LEU A 85 -21.95 -11.27 -3.72
N LYS A 86 -20.65 -11.35 -3.97
CA LYS A 86 -19.82 -12.54 -3.76
C LYS A 86 -19.09 -12.57 -2.42
N PHE A 87 -18.81 -11.40 -1.85
CA PHE A 87 -18.07 -11.27 -0.59
C PHE A 87 -18.86 -10.48 0.45
N ASP A 88 -18.89 -10.98 1.67
CA ASP A 88 -19.57 -10.34 2.80
C ASP A 88 -18.69 -9.26 3.44
N VAL A 89 -17.39 -9.51 3.59
CA VAL A 89 -16.40 -8.53 4.00
C VAL A 89 -15.55 -8.14 2.78
N ARG A 90 -15.48 -6.85 2.53
CA ARG A 90 -14.84 -6.22 1.37
C ARG A 90 -13.97 -5.07 1.87
N GLY A 91 -12.67 -5.30 1.99
CA GLY A 91 -11.83 -4.39 2.74
C GLY A 91 -10.67 -3.77 1.98
N VAL A 92 -10.19 -2.66 2.55
CA VAL A 92 -8.91 -2.01 2.20
C VAL A 92 -8.10 -1.82 3.47
N MET A 93 -6.80 -2.10 3.40
CA MET A 93 -5.83 -1.75 4.43
C MET A 93 -4.80 -0.78 3.85
N THR A 94 -4.53 0.33 4.54
CA THR A 94 -3.45 1.26 4.16
C THR A 94 -2.39 1.30 5.24
N ASP A 95 -1.13 1.29 4.80
CA ASP A 95 0.04 1.43 5.66
C ASP A 95 0.47 2.90 5.74
N GLY A 96 0.57 3.40 6.96
CA GLY A 96 1.10 4.73 7.26
C GLY A 96 2.43 4.71 7.98
N THR A 97 2.84 3.55 8.51
CA THR A 97 4.00 3.42 9.39
C THR A 97 5.28 3.15 8.62
N GLN A 98 5.36 2.05 7.88
CA GLN A 98 6.53 1.72 7.06
C GLN A 98 6.68 2.72 5.90
N ALA A 99 5.56 3.24 5.45
CA ALA A 99 5.47 4.28 4.45
C ALA A 99 5.98 5.65 4.90
N ASN A 100 6.11 5.92 6.21
CA ASN A 100 6.31 7.28 6.78
C ASN A 100 5.36 8.34 6.20
N SER A 101 4.17 7.93 5.77
CA SER A 101 3.21 8.76 5.02
C SER A 101 1.80 8.59 5.57
N LEU A 102 1.64 8.86 6.86
CA LEU A 102 0.34 8.78 7.53
C LEU A 102 -0.63 9.80 6.91
N LEU A 103 -1.78 9.34 6.43
CA LEU A 103 -2.78 10.21 5.80
C LEU A 103 -3.26 11.30 6.79
N ASN A 104 -3.46 12.52 6.30
CA ASN A 104 -4.22 13.49 7.08
C ASN A 104 -5.71 13.12 7.07
N LEU A 105 -6.50 13.73 7.96
CA LEU A 105 -7.90 13.36 8.14
C LEU A 105 -8.75 13.61 6.89
N ASP A 106 -8.47 14.67 6.15
CA ASP A 106 -9.24 15.03 4.96
C ASP A 106 -8.98 14.03 3.82
N THR A 107 -7.74 13.63 3.61
CA THR A 107 -7.40 12.60 2.63
C THR A 107 -7.94 11.22 3.03
N ALA A 108 -7.91 10.87 4.32
CA ALA A 108 -8.52 9.63 4.79
C ALA A 108 -10.04 9.63 4.53
N LYS A 109 -10.75 10.75 4.79
CA LYS A 109 -12.17 10.90 4.46
C LYS A 109 -12.43 10.83 2.94
N GLN A 110 -11.57 11.46 2.13
CA GLN A 110 -11.65 11.36 0.67
C GLN A 110 -11.54 9.91 0.21
N LEU A 111 -10.56 9.16 0.74
CA LEU A 111 -10.40 7.74 0.43
C LEU A 111 -11.62 6.92 0.87
N LEU A 112 -12.16 7.18 2.07
CA LEU A 112 -13.36 6.51 2.58
C LEU A 112 -14.58 6.73 1.66
N ASN A 113 -14.79 7.94 1.13
CA ASN A 113 -15.86 8.20 0.15
C ASN A 113 -15.65 7.41 -1.14
N LEU A 114 -14.43 7.39 -1.67
CA LEU A 114 -14.11 6.64 -2.90
C LEU A 114 -14.38 5.14 -2.72
N ILE A 115 -13.86 4.54 -1.64
CA ILE A 115 -14.05 3.10 -1.42
C ILE A 115 -15.50 2.75 -1.06
N ALA A 116 -16.26 3.62 -0.39
CA ALA A 116 -17.71 3.44 -0.21
C ALA A 116 -18.43 3.39 -1.57
N GLY A 117 -18.12 4.32 -2.49
CA GLY A 117 -18.64 4.32 -3.86
C GLY A 117 -18.24 3.09 -4.68
N MET A 118 -17.08 2.48 -4.39
CA MET A 118 -16.64 1.22 -4.98
C MET A 118 -17.35 0.00 -4.35
N GLY A 119 -17.99 0.16 -3.18
CA GLY A 119 -18.73 -0.89 -2.48
C GLY A 119 -17.93 -1.65 -1.41
N TYR A 120 -16.84 -1.10 -0.93
CA TYR A 120 -16.13 -1.60 0.25
C TYR A 120 -16.91 -1.32 1.53
N ASN A 121 -16.78 -2.21 2.53
CA ASN A 121 -17.42 -2.08 3.84
C ASN A 121 -16.46 -2.27 5.03
N MET A 122 -15.16 -2.38 4.78
CA MET A 122 -14.14 -2.49 5.81
C MET A 122 -12.93 -1.62 5.47
N PHE A 123 -12.35 -0.96 6.47
CA PHE A 123 -11.12 -0.20 6.33
C PHE A 123 -10.18 -0.46 7.51
N MET A 124 -8.92 -0.75 7.23
CA MET A 124 -7.86 -0.91 8.24
C MET A 124 -6.79 0.15 8.09
N LEU A 125 -6.37 0.70 9.21
CA LEU A 125 -5.14 1.48 9.32
C LEU A 125 -4.06 0.59 9.94
N TYR A 126 -3.06 0.22 9.15
CA TYR A 126 -1.89 -0.49 9.65
C TYR A 126 -0.99 0.50 10.38
N THR A 127 -0.79 0.24 11.66
CA THR A 127 0.01 1.10 12.55
C THR A 127 0.92 0.23 13.42
N GLU A 128 2.21 0.54 13.42
CA GLU A 128 3.18 -0.07 14.35
C GLU A 128 3.32 0.85 15.57
N ASP A 129 3.89 2.04 15.34
CA ASP A 129 4.14 3.05 16.37
C ASP A 129 3.51 4.43 16.04
N CYS A 130 2.68 4.51 15.00
CA CYS A 130 2.11 5.76 14.49
C CYS A 130 0.80 6.18 15.19
N TYR A 131 0.72 6.00 16.51
CA TYR A 131 -0.39 6.50 17.35
C TYR A 131 0.07 6.83 18.76
N VAL A 132 -0.72 7.64 19.45
CA VAL A 132 -0.39 8.11 20.81
C VAL A 132 -0.90 7.10 21.84
N ILE A 133 -0.01 6.63 22.72
CA ILE A 133 -0.33 5.79 23.87
C ILE A 133 -0.09 6.60 25.14
N GLU A 134 -1.09 6.68 26.01
CA GLU A 134 -0.97 7.37 27.29
C GLU A 134 0.10 6.73 28.17
N GLY A 135 1.01 7.56 28.71
CA GLY A 135 2.13 7.10 29.54
C GLY A 135 3.31 6.48 28.77
N GLU A 136 3.29 6.49 27.41
CA GLU A 136 4.38 5.99 26.58
C GLU A 136 4.94 7.09 25.64
N PRO A 137 5.64 8.11 26.18
CA PRO A 137 6.07 9.27 25.38
C PRO A 137 7.10 8.93 24.29
N TYR A 138 7.80 7.81 24.44
CA TYR A 138 8.80 7.35 23.47
C TYR A 138 8.22 6.48 22.35
N PHE A 139 6.98 5.98 22.49
CA PHE A 139 6.33 5.21 21.45
C PHE A 139 6.01 6.11 20.25
N GLY A 140 6.60 5.81 19.09
CA GLY A 140 6.53 6.65 17.91
C GLY A 140 7.07 8.08 18.09
N TYR A 141 8.09 8.27 18.95
CA TYR A 141 8.68 9.60 19.17
C TYR A 141 9.24 10.19 17.88
N MET A 142 8.80 11.42 17.54
CA MET A 142 9.12 12.13 16.30
C MET A 142 8.67 11.42 15.02
N ARG A 143 7.71 10.50 15.12
CA ARG A 143 7.03 9.87 13.98
C ARG A 143 5.66 10.51 13.75
N PRO A 144 5.07 10.42 12.54
CA PRO A 144 3.69 10.86 12.34
C PRO A 144 2.76 10.00 13.20
N LYS A 145 1.79 10.60 13.89
CA LYS A 145 0.89 9.87 14.80
C LYS A 145 -0.55 10.32 14.67
N TYR A 146 -1.48 9.37 14.83
CA TYR A 146 -2.87 9.65 15.15
C TYR A 146 -3.06 9.76 16.66
N THR A 147 -3.88 10.72 17.07
CA THR A 147 -4.43 10.77 18.43
C THR A 147 -5.67 9.86 18.55
N GLN A 148 -6.13 9.62 19.76
CA GLN A 148 -7.39 8.90 19.97
C GLN A 148 -8.59 9.66 19.37
N GLU A 149 -8.56 10.99 19.38
CA GLU A 149 -9.54 11.86 18.76
C GLU A 149 -9.55 11.72 17.24
N ASP A 150 -8.35 11.66 16.63
CA ASP A 150 -8.20 11.41 15.18
C ASP A 150 -8.88 10.07 14.81
N PHE A 151 -8.59 9.00 15.58
CA PHE A 151 -9.21 7.69 15.36
C PHE A 151 -10.73 7.73 15.51
N LYS A 152 -11.25 8.35 16.58
CA LYS A 152 -12.71 8.47 16.80
C LYS A 152 -13.40 9.26 15.69
N MET A 153 -12.76 10.33 15.19
CA MET A 153 -13.28 11.10 14.07
C MET A 153 -13.35 10.27 12.79
N LEU A 154 -12.29 9.52 12.47
CA LEU A 154 -12.27 8.66 11.28
C LEU A 154 -13.26 7.50 11.41
N ASP A 155 -13.31 6.85 12.58
CA ASP A 155 -14.23 5.75 12.85
C ASP A 155 -15.70 6.19 12.74
N ASN A 156 -16.05 7.36 13.30
CA ASN A 156 -17.39 7.92 13.14
C ASN A 156 -17.73 8.22 11.67
N TYR A 157 -16.77 8.77 10.93
CA TYR A 157 -16.96 9.08 9.52
C TYR A 157 -17.14 7.80 8.68
N ALA A 158 -16.30 6.80 8.89
CA ALA A 158 -16.40 5.51 8.23
C ALA A 158 -17.71 4.78 8.57
N PHE A 159 -18.11 4.78 9.85
CA PHE A 159 -19.35 4.19 10.30
C PHE A 159 -20.57 4.80 9.59
N ASN A 160 -20.58 6.11 9.39
CA ASN A 160 -21.66 6.78 8.66
C ASN A 160 -21.69 6.38 7.16
N LEU A 161 -20.55 5.98 6.59
CA LEU A 161 -20.48 5.42 5.24
C LEU A 161 -20.72 3.89 5.19
N GLY A 162 -21.14 3.28 6.31
CA GLY A 162 -21.33 1.83 6.40
C GLY A 162 -20.02 1.03 6.30
N ILE A 163 -18.89 1.65 6.62
CA ILE A 163 -17.56 1.03 6.63
C ILE A 163 -17.16 0.75 8.07
N GLU A 164 -16.91 -0.53 8.40
CA GLU A 164 -16.32 -0.93 9.67
C GLU A 164 -14.83 -0.60 9.67
N MET A 165 -14.41 0.26 10.58
CA MET A 165 -13.01 0.60 10.73
C MET A 165 -12.36 -0.30 11.79
N ILE A 166 -11.29 -1.05 11.41
CA ILE A 166 -10.64 -2.03 12.27
C ILE A 166 -9.21 -1.57 12.54
N PRO A 167 -8.79 -1.40 13.82
CA PRO A 167 -7.40 -1.11 14.13
C PRO A 167 -6.50 -2.30 13.79
N CYS A 168 -5.37 -2.03 13.15
CA CYS A 168 -4.34 -3.01 12.81
C CYS A 168 -3.03 -2.58 13.46
N ILE A 169 -2.63 -3.28 14.53
CA ILE A 169 -1.43 -3.01 15.32
C ILE A 169 -0.44 -4.18 15.24
N GLN A 170 0.77 -3.96 15.68
CA GLN A 170 1.80 -4.98 15.77
C GLN A 170 2.10 -5.32 17.22
N THR A 171 1.97 -6.60 17.59
CA THR A 171 2.18 -7.07 18.97
C THR A 171 3.38 -8.00 19.15
N LEU A 172 4.17 -8.26 18.07
CA LEU A 172 5.37 -9.09 18.13
C LEU A 172 6.51 -8.55 17.25
N GLY A 173 6.40 -8.69 15.91
CA GLY A 173 7.37 -8.23 14.92
C GLY A 173 7.13 -6.79 14.45
N HIS A 174 7.89 -6.35 13.44
CA HIS A 174 7.72 -5.05 12.76
C HIS A 174 7.77 -3.80 13.67
N LEU A 175 8.45 -3.87 14.80
CA LEU A 175 8.53 -2.75 15.76
C LEU A 175 9.90 -2.06 15.77
N THR A 176 10.68 -2.17 14.68
CA THR A 176 12.03 -1.59 14.58
C THR A 176 12.05 -0.11 14.97
N GLU A 177 11.10 0.68 14.49
CA GLU A 177 11.07 2.12 14.76
C GLU A 177 10.75 2.45 16.22
N ALA A 178 9.86 1.69 16.85
CA ALA A 178 9.55 1.81 18.28
C ALA A 178 10.73 1.34 19.13
N LEU A 179 11.34 0.19 18.80
CA LEU A 179 12.34 -0.50 19.61
C LEU A 179 13.77 0.03 19.41
N LYS A 180 14.05 0.81 18.35
CA LYS A 180 15.38 1.41 18.16
C LYS A 180 15.80 2.32 19.32
N ARG A 181 14.85 2.81 20.10
CA ARG A 181 15.13 3.55 21.32
C ARG A 181 15.28 2.58 22.49
N ARG A 182 16.52 2.14 22.72
CA ARG A 182 16.84 1.17 23.77
C ARG A 182 16.46 1.64 25.18
N TYR A 183 16.41 2.93 25.42
CA TYR A 183 15.74 3.49 26.58
C TYR A 183 14.41 4.11 26.09
N PRO A 184 13.23 3.66 26.56
CA PRO A 184 13.00 2.73 27.69
C PRO A 184 12.75 1.26 27.29
N TYR A 185 12.85 0.87 25.99
CA TYR A 185 12.35 -0.42 25.50
C TYR A 185 13.41 -1.55 25.43
N GLY A 186 14.64 -1.32 25.85
CA GLY A 186 15.72 -2.32 25.74
C GLY A 186 15.43 -3.65 26.43
N ASP A 187 14.74 -3.61 27.58
CA ASP A 187 14.41 -4.81 28.36
C ASP A 187 13.35 -5.71 27.71
N ILE A 188 12.59 -5.17 26.76
CA ILE A 188 11.49 -5.88 26.06
C ILE A 188 11.83 -6.22 24.62
N CYS A 189 13.09 -6.04 24.19
CA CYS A 189 13.53 -6.37 22.84
C CYS A 189 14.16 -7.77 22.81
N ASP A 190 13.64 -8.67 21.96
CA ASP A 190 14.35 -9.90 21.60
C ASP A 190 15.49 -9.59 20.63
N ASP A 191 15.18 -8.89 19.55
CA ASP A 191 16.13 -8.32 18.58
C ASP A 191 15.81 -6.86 18.28
N GLU A 192 16.18 -6.35 17.10
CA GLU A 192 15.94 -4.95 16.70
C GLU A 192 14.50 -4.64 16.33
N SER A 193 13.69 -5.68 15.98
CA SER A 193 12.33 -5.54 15.47
C SER A 193 11.27 -6.30 16.26
N THR A 194 11.70 -7.23 17.13
CA THR A 194 10.85 -8.24 17.77
C THR A 194 10.79 -8.04 19.28
N LEU A 195 9.59 -8.12 19.85
CA LEU A 195 9.37 -8.07 21.30
C LEU A 195 9.86 -9.35 21.98
N LEU A 196 10.36 -9.21 23.21
CA LEU A 196 10.81 -10.32 24.03
C LEU A 196 9.61 -11.05 24.65
N VAL A 197 9.36 -12.25 24.19
CA VAL A 197 8.29 -13.11 24.70
C VAL A 197 8.59 -13.59 26.12
N GLY A 198 7.55 -13.65 26.95
CA GLY A 198 7.65 -14.09 28.34
C GLY A 198 8.08 -13.01 29.33
N GLU A 199 8.28 -11.78 28.88
CA GLU A 199 8.62 -10.63 29.73
C GLU A 199 7.36 -9.85 30.12
N GLU A 200 7.07 -9.68 31.40
CA GLU A 200 5.85 -8.98 31.86
C GLU A 200 5.75 -7.53 31.35
N LYS A 201 6.88 -6.83 31.20
CA LYS A 201 6.92 -5.47 30.64
C LYS A 201 6.46 -5.45 29.18
N THR A 202 6.72 -6.51 28.41
CA THR A 202 6.22 -6.67 27.03
C THR A 202 4.70 -6.64 27.02
N TYR A 203 4.07 -7.46 27.88
CA TYR A 203 2.61 -7.56 27.92
C TYR A 203 1.96 -6.32 28.53
N ALA A 204 2.64 -5.64 29.45
CA ALA A 204 2.18 -4.34 29.96
C ALA A 204 2.13 -3.26 28.86
N LEU A 205 3.11 -3.22 27.94
CA LEU A 205 3.06 -2.34 26.77
C LEU A 205 1.94 -2.75 25.81
N ILE A 206 1.84 -4.03 25.46
CA ILE A 206 0.81 -4.55 24.55
C ILE A 206 -0.59 -4.27 25.10
N GLU A 207 -0.82 -4.43 26.38
CA GLU A 207 -2.11 -4.11 26.98
C GLU A 207 -2.46 -2.62 26.83
N LYS A 208 -1.49 -1.71 27.03
CA LYS A 208 -1.70 -0.28 26.77
C LYS A 208 -2.02 -0.01 25.29
N MET A 209 -1.34 -0.69 24.35
CA MET A 209 -1.62 -0.59 22.91
C MET A 209 -3.07 -1.01 22.62
N ILE A 210 -3.47 -2.21 23.04
CA ILE A 210 -4.80 -2.76 22.85
C ILE A 210 -5.88 -1.87 23.48
N LYS A 211 -5.68 -1.42 24.73
CA LYS A 211 -6.59 -0.51 25.43
C LYS A 211 -6.77 0.79 24.67
N THR A 212 -5.70 1.38 24.15
CA THR A 212 -5.72 2.64 23.40
C THR A 212 -6.59 2.52 22.17
N VAL A 213 -6.36 1.50 21.33
CA VAL A 213 -7.13 1.34 20.09
C VAL A 213 -8.55 0.87 20.36
N SER A 214 -8.79 -0.08 21.27
CA SER A 214 -10.14 -0.58 21.57
C SER A 214 -11.07 0.50 22.12
N SER A 215 -10.55 1.52 22.79
CA SER A 215 -11.35 2.66 23.27
C SER A 215 -11.60 3.72 22.21
N SER A 216 -11.00 3.61 21.04
CA SER A 216 -11.06 4.61 19.96
C SER A 216 -11.95 4.19 18.79
N PHE A 217 -12.25 2.89 18.66
CA PHE A 217 -13.04 2.32 17.57
C PHE A 217 -14.34 1.67 18.08
N LYS A 218 -15.39 1.72 17.27
CA LYS A 218 -16.69 1.08 17.58
C LYS A 218 -16.68 -0.43 17.45
N THR A 219 -15.84 -0.94 16.54
CA THR A 219 -15.69 -2.37 16.28
C THR A 219 -15.19 -3.12 17.52
N LYS A 220 -15.53 -4.41 17.58
CA LYS A 220 -14.92 -5.36 18.53
C LYS A 220 -13.78 -6.15 17.89
N LYS A 221 -13.53 -5.99 16.60
CA LYS A 221 -12.42 -6.62 15.90
C LYS A 221 -11.13 -5.83 16.12
N ILE A 222 -10.03 -6.55 16.20
CA ILE A 222 -8.68 -5.98 16.25
C ILE A 222 -7.73 -6.88 15.48
N HIS A 223 -6.91 -6.30 14.61
CA HIS A 223 -5.81 -7.02 13.99
C HIS A 223 -4.56 -6.84 14.84
N ILE A 224 -4.00 -7.95 15.34
CA ILE A 224 -2.89 -7.96 16.31
C ILE A 224 -1.51 -8.17 15.67
N GLY A 225 -1.41 -8.24 14.33
CA GLY A 225 -0.15 -8.44 13.59
C GLY A 225 0.32 -9.89 13.66
N LEU A 226 1.49 -10.10 14.26
CA LEU A 226 2.16 -11.39 14.51
C LEU A 226 2.83 -12.00 13.27
N ASP A 227 3.06 -11.21 12.22
CA ASP A 227 3.76 -11.62 11.01
C ASP A 227 5.28 -11.42 11.11
N GLU A 228 5.98 -12.12 10.26
CA GLU A 228 7.39 -11.93 9.92
C GLU A 228 8.38 -11.76 11.10
N ALA A 229 8.10 -12.34 12.26
CA ALA A 229 9.05 -12.39 13.37
C ALA A 229 10.23 -13.34 13.04
N TRP A 230 11.08 -12.90 12.11
CA TRP A 230 12.13 -13.69 11.44
C TRP A 230 13.07 -14.40 12.43
N ASN A 231 13.50 -13.67 13.45
CA ASN A 231 14.47 -14.10 14.44
C ASN A 231 13.83 -14.42 15.80
N LEU A 232 12.53 -14.71 15.82
CA LEU A 232 11.83 -15.02 17.06
C LEU A 232 12.59 -16.04 17.90
N GLY A 233 12.88 -15.67 19.14
CA GLY A 233 13.60 -16.51 20.08
C GLY A 233 15.09 -16.71 19.77
N ARG A 234 15.72 -15.84 18.97
CA ARG A 234 17.15 -15.95 18.62
C ARG A 234 18.01 -14.79 19.13
N GLY A 235 17.42 -13.83 19.81
CA GLY A 235 18.08 -12.66 20.40
C GLY A 235 18.24 -12.78 21.92
N ALA A 236 17.62 -11.85 22.66
CA ALA A 236 17.63 -11.84 24.12
C ALA A 236 16.92 -13.06 24.73
N TYR A 237 15.88 -13.55 24.06
CA TYR A 237 15.19 -14.77 24.47
C TYR A 237 16.14 -15.97 24.56
N LEU A 238 16.97 -16.19 23.51
CA LEU A 238 17.95 -17.28 23.48
C LEU A 238 18.94 -17.18 24.64
N ARG A 239 19.44 -15.96 24.93
CA ARG A 239 20.38 -15.73 26.03
C ARG A 239 19.78 -16.02 27.41
N LYS A 240 18.46 -15.73 27.57
CA LYS A 240 17.74 -15.86 28.84
C LYS A 240 17.20 -17.29 29.06
N ASN A 241 16.65 -17.91 28.01
CA ASN A 241 15.84 -19.13 28.11
C ASN A 241 16.45 -20.36 27.41
N GLY A 242 17.57 -20.18 26.69
CA GLY A 242 18.12 -21.24 25.83
C GLY A 242 17.36 -21.38 24.51
N LEU A 243 17.77 -22.35 23.70
CA LEU A 243 17.13 -22.61 22.41
C LEU A 243 15.79 -23.28 22.60
N LYS A 244 14.74 -22.69 22.04
CA LYS A 244 13.37 -23.19 22.03
C LYS A 244 12.82 -23.19 20.61
N ASP A 245 11.86 -24.04 20.35
CA ASP A 245 11.17 -24.08 19.07
C ASP A 245 10.32 -22.82 18.85
N LYS A 246 10.34 -22.30 17.60
CA LYS A 246 9.64 -21.05 17.27
C LYS A 246 8.11 -21.16 17.40
N SER A 247 7.53 -22.30 17.03
CA SER A 247 6.08 -22.52 17.15
C SER A 247 5.64 -22.53 18.61
N THR A 248 6.47 -23.10 19.51
CA THR A 248 6.22 -23.04 20.95
C THR A 248 6.26 -21.60 21.48
N ILE A 249 7.29 -20.83 21.13
CA ILE A 249 7.42 -19.41 21.56
C ILE A 249 6.24 -18.58 21.04
N MET A 250 5.85 -18.79 19.76
CA MET A 250 4.72 -18.13 19.13
C MET A 250 3.41 -18.41 19.87
N ARG A 251 3.17 -19.69 20.25
CA ARG A 251 1.97 -20.07 20.98
C ARG A 251 1.94 -19.46 22.39
N GLU A 252 3.04 -19.54 23.13
CA GLU A 252 3.15 -18.90 24.44
C GLU A 252 2.84 -17.40 24.39
N HIS A 253 3.28 -16.75 23.30
CA HIS A 253 2.97 -15.34 23.10
C HIS A 253 1.50 -15.11 22.76
N LEU A 254 0.94 -15.92 21.85
CA LEU A 254 -0.45 -15.82 21.44
C LEU A 254 -1.40 -16.06 22.61
N ASP A 255 -1.13 -17.03 23.50
CA ASP A 255 -1.91 -17.25 24.72
C ASP A 255 -2.06 -15.98 25.53
N ARG A 256 -0.96 -15.27 25.78
CA ARG A 256 -0.94 -14.03 26.56
C ARG A 256 -1.66 -12.87 25.84
N ILE A 257 -1.50 -12.77 24.52
CA ILE A 257 -2.22 -11.74 23.73
C ILE A 257 -3.71 -12.02 23.73
N TYR A 258 -4.09 -13.30 23.58
CA TYR A 258 -5.49 -13.70 23.57
C TYR A 258 -6.17 -13.38 24.92
N GLU A 259 -5.55 -13.70 26.07
CA GLU A 259 -6.02 -13.31 27.39
C GLU A 259 -6.27 -11.78 27.50
N ILE A 260 -5.36 -10.97 26.96
CA ILE A 260 -5.53 -9.51 26.93
C ILE A 260 -6.72 -9.12 26.04
N THR A 261 -6.86 -9.71 24.86
CA THR A 261 -7.99 -9.39 23.96
C THR A 261 -9.34 -9.82 24.57
N GLU A 262 -9.41 -10.95 25.26
CA GLU A 262 -10.62 -11.39 25.98
C GLU A 262 -11.00 -10.40 27.10
N LYS A 263 -10.01 -9.90 27.87
CA LYS A 263 -10.23 -8.89 28.91
C LYS A 263 -10.97 -7.65 28.38
N TYR A 264 -10.72 -7.27 27.12
CA TYR A 264 -11.38 -6.13 26.45
C TYR A 264 -12.57 -6.55 25.57
N SER A 265 -12.98 -7.82 25.62
CA SER A 265 -14.08 -8.40 24.80
C SER A 265 -13.88 -8.15 23.30
N LEU A 266 -12.67 -8.36 22.82
CA LEU A 266 -12.27 -8.17 21.42
C LEU A 266 -12.24 -9.50 20.65
N GLN A 267 -12.35 -9.39 19.34
CA GLN A 267 -12.25 -10.49 18.38
C GLN A 267 -10.94 -10.32 17.59
N PRO A 268 -9.85 -11.00 17.99
CA PRO A 268 -8.56 -10.81 17.34
C PRO A 268 -8.53 -11.42 15.93
N MET A 269 -7.82 -10.73 15.04
CA MET A 269 -7.40 -11.19 13.72
C MET A 269 -5.88 -11.13 13.68
N MET A 270 -5.24 -12.08 12.98
CA MET A 270 -3.77 -12.10 12.88
C MET A 270 -3.31 -12.61 11.53
N TRP A 271 -2.11 -12.20 11.11
CA TRP A 271 -1.45 -12.81 9.97
C TRP A 271 -1.10 -14.26 10.23
N GLY A 272 -1.33 -15.12 9.24
CA GLY A 272 -1.19 -16.57 9.40
C GLY A 272 0.15 -17.16 8.98
N ASP A 273 1.06 -16.36 8.44
CA ASP A 273 2.34 -16.81 7.86
C ASP A 273 3.25 -17.52 8.86
N MET A 274 3.28 -17.05 10.13
CA MET A 274 4.16 -17.62 11.14
C MET A 274 3.81 -19.07 11.52
N PHE A 275 2.55 -19.52 11.35
CA PHE A 275 2.18 -20.93 11.55
C PHE A 275 2.90 -21.83 10.54
N PHE A 276 2.96 -21.39 9.29
CA PHE A 276 3.66 -22.12 8.23
C PHE A 276 5.17 -22.01 8.41
N ARG A 277 5.66 -20.79 8.55
CA ARG A 277 7.08 -20.53 8.60
C ARG A 277 7.78 -21.20 9.78
N ALA A 278 7.17 -21.22 10.96
CA ALA A 278 7.75 -21.85 12.15
C ALA A 278 7.92 -23.36 12.00
N LYS A 279 7.10 -24.01 11.18
CA LYS A 279 7.10 -25.46 10.93
C LYS A 279 7.76 -25.86 9.61
N SER A 280 7.94 -24.93 8.67
CA SER A 280 8.56 -25.23 7.39
C SER A 280 10.05 -25.52 7.54
N ALA A 281 10.48 -26.67 7.08
CA ALA A 281 11.90 -27.04 7.01
C ALA A 281 12.72 -26.09 6.08
N LYS A 282 12.02 -25.43 5.14
CA LYS A 282 12.59 -24.47 4.18
C LYS A 282 12.42 -23.02 4.64
N ASN A 283 11.79 -22.81 5.81
CA ASN A 283 11.50 -21.49 6.35
C ASN A 283 10.64 -20.61 5.40
N LEU A 284 9.65 -21.24 4.71
CA LEU A 284 8.76 -20.60 3.73
C LEU A 284 7.42 -20.22 4.35
N TYR A 285 6.78 -19.16 3.84
CA TYR A 285 5.43 -18.73 4.23
C TYR A 285 4.32 -19.59 3.61
N TYR A 286 4.57 -20.15 2.42
CA TYR A 286 3.58 -20.85 1.59
C TYR A 286 4.04 -22.28 1.33
N ASP A 287 4.34 -23.02 2.40
CA ASP A 287 4.85 -24.38 2.32
C ASP A 287 3.71 -25.40 2.44
N LEU A 288 3.30 -25.99 1.32
CA LEU A 288 2.27 -27.02 1.27
C LEU A 288 2.70 -28.34 1.91
N ASP A 289 4.00 -28.56 2.13
CA ASP A 289 4.54 -29.77 2.74
C ASP A 289 4.42 -29.75 4.29
N VAL A 290 4.14 -28.60 4.89
CA VAL A 290 3.94 -28.45 6.34
C VAL A 290 2.79 -29.36 6.80
N LYS A 291 3.01 -30.06 7.90
CA LYS A 291 1.98 -30.89 8.55
C LYS A 291 1.56 -30.24 9.85
N PHE A 292 0.27 -30.03 9.99
CA PHE A 292 -0.35 -29.54 11.23
C PHE A 292 -0.92 -30.70 12.03
N GLY A 293 -0.72 -30.67 13.37
CA GLY A 293 -1.34 -31.55 14.33
C GLY A 293 -2.55 -30.90 15.02
N GLU A 294 -3.20 -31.62 15.90
CA GLU A 294 -4.32 -31.07 16.69
C GLU A 294 -3.87 -29.90 17.57
N GLU A 295 -2.62 -29.91 18.00
CA GLU A 295 -2.03 -28.83 18.79
C GLU A 295 -1.91 -27.52 18.02
N ASP A 296 -1.97 -27.55 16.69
CA ASP A 296 -1.86 -26.36 15.84
C ASP A 296 -3.22 -25.68 15.59
N ARG A 297 -4.30 -26.37 15.91
CA ARG A 297 -5.64 -25.83 15.68
C ARG A 297 -5.90 -24.58 16.52
N LEU A 298 -6.50 -23.58 15.87
CA LEU A 298 -6.87 -22.30 16.49
C LEU A 298 -8.23 -22.35 17.19
N SER A 299 -8.90 -23.50 17.20
CA SER A 299 -10.19 -23.71 17.90
C SER A 299 -10.11 -23.46 19.41
N VAL A 300 -8.91 -23.50 20.00
CA VAL A 300 -8.67 -23.11 21.39
C VAL A 300 -8.84 -21.60 21.63
N TYR A 301 -8.91 -20.80 20.56
CA TYR A 301 -9.14 -19.36 20.55
C TYR A 301 -10.42 -19.03 19.76
N PRO A 302 -11.62 -19.24 20.31
CA PRO A 302 -12.87 -19.29 19.53
C PRO A 302 -13.20 -18.04 18.71
N ASN A 303 -12.65 -16.88 19.08
CA ASN A 303 -12.90 -15.62 18.39
C ASN A 303 -11.71 -15.13 17.52
N LEU A 304 -10.64 -15.94 17.41
CA LEU A 304 -9.47 -15.62 16.61
C LEU A 304 -9.69 -15.99 15.15
N THR A 305 -9.40 -15.07 14.25
CA THR A 305 -9.46 -15.31 12.80
C THR A 305 -8.08 -15.12 12.16
N PRO A 306 -7.48 -16.18 11.58
CA PRO A 306 -6.26 -16.05 10.81
C PRO A 306 -6.52 -15.38 9.46
N ILE A 307 -5.50 -14.67 8.95
CA ILE A 307 -5.52 -14.03 7.64
C ILE A 307 -4.46 -14.68 6.77
N TYR A 308 -4.90 -15.22 5.64
CA TYR A 308 -4.01 -15.67 4.58
C TYR A 308 -3.70 -14.50 3.66
N TRP A 309 -2.46 -14.01 3.72
CA TRP A 309 -1.98 -12.99 2.80
C TRP A 309 -1.06 -13.64 1.75
N ASP A 310 -1.30 -13.30 0.49
CA ASP A 310 -0.44 -13.71 -0.62
C ASP A 310 -0.67 -12.75 -1.80
N TYR A 311 0.39 -12.23 -2.34
CA TYR A 311 0.38 -11.34 -3.50
C TYR A 311 1.55 -11.61 -4.45
N TYR A 312 1.98 -12.88 -4.49
CA TYR A 312 3.11 -13.33 -5.29
C TYR A 312 2.74 -14.42 -6.30
N SER A 313 1.75 -15.24 -6.00
CA SER A 313 1.31 -16.31 -6.90
C SER A 313 0.40 -15.78 -8.01
N GLU A 314 0.55 -16.31 -9.20
CA GLU A 314 -0.34 -16.11 -10.35
C GLU A 314 -1.16 -17.39 -10.63
N ASP A 315 -1.05 -18.42 -9.78
CA ASP A 315 -1.69 -19.73 -9.94
C ASP A 315 -2.92 -19.89 -9.01
N GLU A 316 -4.11 -19.98 -9.60
CA GLU A 316 -5.36 -20.17 -8.88
C GLU A 316 -5.38 -21.49 -8.08
N GLU A 317 -4.79 -22.57 -8.63
CA GLU A 317 -4.76 -23.86 -7.94
C GLU A 317 -3.86 -23.84 -6.72
N PHE A 318 -2.78 -23.07 -6.78
CA PHE A 318 -1.94 -22.83 -5.61
C PHE A 318 -2.70 -22.13 -4.49
N TYR A 319 -3.44 -21.06 -4.81
CA TYR A 319 -4.29 -20.36 -3.83
C TYR A 319 -5.32 -21.30 -3.19
N LYS A 320 -5.99 -22.15 -3.97
CA LYS A 320 -6.95 -23.14 -3.43
C LYS A 320 -6.27 -24.11 -2.47
N LYS A 321 -5.08 -24.63 -2.84
CA LYS A 321 -4.32 -25.54 -1.97
C LYS A 321 -3.94 -24.87 -0.66
N MET A 322 -3.51 -23.62 -0.70
CA MET A 322 -3.19 -22.86 0.50
C MET A 322 -4.43 -22.59 1.36
N ILE A 323 -5.59 -22.25 0.77
CA ILE A 323 -6.85 -22.08 1.50
C ILE A 323 -7.23 -23.40 2.22
N TYR A 324 -7.15 -24.55 1.54
CA TYR A 324 -7.39 -25.84 2.18
C TYR A 324 -6.36 -26.15 3.28
N LYS A 325 -5.12 -25.69 3.11
CA LYS A 325 -4.08 -25.85 4.12
C LYS A 325 -4.37 -25.03 5.39
N TYR A 326 -4.90 -23.83 5.25
CA TYR A 326 -5.39 -23.03 6.37
C TYR A 326 -6.59 -23.67 7.07
N ALA A 327 -7.45 -24.39 6.33
CA ALA A 327 -8.58 -25.12 6.91
C ALA A 327 -8.15 -26.28 7.86
N GLU A 328 -6.89 -26.73 7.80
CA GLU A 328 -6.35 -27.68 8.78
C GLU A 328 -6.20 -27.07 10.18
N ILE A 329 -6.02 -25.74 10.26
CA ILE A 329 -5.79 -25.04 11.53
C ILE A 329 -6.96 -24.15 11.99
N SER A 330 -7.84 -23.71 11.08
CA SER A 330 -8.96 -22.82 11.42
C SER A 330 -10.18 -23.06 10.55
N ASP A 331 -11.37 -22.94 11.15
CA ASP A 331 -12.66 -23.00 10.45
C ASP A 331 -13.05 -21.62 9.85
N THR A 332 -12.33 -20.56 10.21
CA THR A 332 -12.52 -19.20 9.70
C THR A 332 -11.26 -18.73 8.99
N LEU A 333 -11.42 -17.99 7.89
CA LEU A 333 -10.30 -17.45 7.14
C LEU A 333 -10.70 -16.17 6.42
N ILE A 334 -9.82 -15.16 6.47
CA ILE A 334 -9.90 -13.96 5.64
C ILE A 334 -8.74 -14.01 4.66
N PHE A 335 -8.98 -13.62 3.41
CA PHE A 335 -7.94 -13.49 2.40
C PHE A 335 -7.49 -12.02 2.30
N ALA A 336 -6.17 -11.81 2.24
CA ALA A 336 -5.56 -10.51 1.99
C ALA A 336 -4.74 -10.51 0.70
N GLY A 337 -5.19 -9.76 -0.30
CA GLY A 337 -4.43 -9.45 -1.51
C GLY A 337 -3.66 -8.12 -1.39
N CYS A 338 -3.07 -7.65 -2.50
CA CYS A 338 -2.34 -6.39 -2.53
C CYS A 338 -2.65 -5.57 -3.78
N SER A 339 -3.04 -4.32 -3.58
CA SER A 339 -3.01 -3.26 -4.59
C SER A 339 -1.61 -2.65 -4.56
N ARG A 340 -0.72 -3.19 -5.41
CA ARG A 340 0.73 -3.06 -5.27
C ARG A 340 1.22 -1.64 -5.46
N ASN A 341 1.78 -1.07 -4.40
CA ASN A 341 2.28 0.30 -4.34
C ASN A 341 3.54 0.44 -3.46
N VAL A 342 4.25 -0.67 -3.26
CA VAL A 342 5.41 -0.80 -2.36
C VAL A 342 6.71 -0.55 -3.10
N GLN A 343 7.62 0.20 -2.48
CA GLN A 343 8.98 0.49 -2.99
C GLN A 343 9.00 1.00 -4.44
N THR A 344 8.12 1.94 -4.76
CA THR A 344 7.90 2.45 -6.12
C THR A 344 7.46 3.91 -6.09
N PHE A 345 7.70 4.63 -7.19
CA PHE A 345 7.09 5.94 -7.45
C PHE A 345 5.68 5.83 -8.04
N ALA A 346 5.33 4.69 -8.63
CA ALA A 346 4.05 4.46 -9.29
C ALA A 346 3.42 3.14 -8.84
N SER A 347 2.10 3.06 -8.86
CA SER A 347 1.37 1.82 -8.61
C SER A 347 1.63 0.78 -9.70
N HIS A 348 1.87 -0.47 -9.33
CA HIS A 348 2.03 -1.60 -10.26
C HIS A 348 0.68 -2.24 -10.57
N HIS A 349 -0.07 -1.64 -11.49
CA HIS A 349 -1.43 -2.06 -11.82
C HIS A 349 -1.49 -3.47 -12.41
N SER A 350 -0.66 -3.77 -13.42
CA SER A 350 -0.64 -5.08 -14.07
C SER A 350 -0.31 -6.22 -13.11
N SER A 351 0.67 -6.02 -12.24
CA SER A 351 1.05 -6.97 -11.20
C SER A 351 -0.08 -7.19 -10.19
N SER A 352 -0.78 -6.12 -9.79
CA SER A 352 -1.95 -6.21 -8.91
C SER A 352 -3.05 -7.08 -9.52
N ILE A 353 -3.37 -6.90 -10.80
CA ILE A 353 -4.39 -7.70 -11.52
C ILE A 353 -3.99 -9.17 -11.60
N ARG A 354 -2.73 -9.46 -11.98
CA ARG A 354 -2.26 -10.83 -12.18
C ARG A 354 -2.32 -11.68 -10.92
N THR A 355 -2.13 -11.09 -9.74
CA THR A 355 -2.26 -11.81 -8.47
C THR A 355 -3.68 -11.79 -7.93
N THR A 356 -4.43 -10.69 -8.13
CA THR A 356 -5.81 -10.56 -7.64
C THR A 356 -6.76 -11.52 -8.34
N ASN A 357 -6.67 -11.66 -9.67
CA ASN A 357 -7.57 -12.52 -10.43
C ASN A 357 -7.55 -13.99 -9.96
N PRO A 358 -6.41 -14.70 -9.92
CA PRO A 358 -6.39 -16.08 -9.46
C PRO A 358 -6.76 -16.21 -7.99
N ALA A 359 -6.32 -15.28 -7.13
CA ALA A 359 -6.61 -15.32 -5.71
C ALA A 359 -8.10 -15.19 -5.40
N LEU A 360 -8.78 -14.17 -5.93
CA LEU A 360 -10.20 -13.96 -5.65
C LEU A 360 -11.10 -14.97 -6.37
N ASN A 361 -10.68 -15.52 -7.52
CA ASN A 361 -11.35 -16.66 -8.14
C ASN A 361 -11.23 -17.93 -7.27
N ALA A 362 -10.06 -18.19 -6.69
CA ALA A 362 -9.88 -19.26 -5.73
C ALA A 362 -10.79 -19.07 -4.50
N CYS A 363 -10.85 -17.87 -3.93
CA CYS A 363 -11.76 -17.54 -2.83
C CYS A 363 -13.22 -17.83 -3.17
N LYS A 364 -13.71 -17.39 -4.33
CA LYS A 364 -15.08 -17.66 -4.79
C LYS A 364 -15.37 -19.17 -4.88
N LYS A 365 -14.42 -19.95 -5.42
CA LYS A 365 -14.56 -21.41 -5.62
C LYS A 365 -14.42 -22.22 -4.33
N THR A 366 -13.77 -21.69 -3.30
CA THR A 366 -13.60 -22.31 -1.98
C THR A 366 -14.51 -21.72 -0.92
N ASN A 367 -15.47 -20.88 -1.31
CA ASN A 367 -16.44 -20.24 -0.43
C ASN A 367 -15.81 -19.30 0.63
N ILE A 368 -14.64 -18.76 0.40
CA ILE A 368 -14.08 -17.66 1.20
C ILE A 368 -14.82 -16.38 0.81
N ARG A 369 -15.56 -15.80 1.75
CA ARG A 369 -16.42 -14.64 1.52
C ARG A 369 -15.93 -13.37 2.21
N GLN A 370 -14.72 -13.38 2.71
CA GLN A 370 -14.09 -12.26 3.40
C GLN A 370 -12.74 -11.98 2.75
N ALA A 371 -12.56 -10.81 2.17
CA ALA A 371 -11.32 -10.43 1.54
C ALA A 371 -11.06 -8.93 1.65
N PHE A 372 -9.79 -8.57 1.71
CA PHE A 372 -9.35 -7.18 1.62
C PHE A 372 -8.05 -7.06 0.81
N THR A 373 -7.77 -5.86 0.34
CA THR A 373 -6.52 -5.54 -0.33
C THR A 373 -5.67 -4.63 0.52
N THR A 374 -4.37 -4.86 0.53
CA THR A 374 -3.38 -4.04 1.25
C THR A 374 -2.75 -3.01 0.32
N ILE A 375 -2.39 -1.85 0.87
CA ILE A 375 -1.62 -0.80 0.19
C ILE A 375 -0.38 -0.53 1.03
N TRP A 376 0.63 -1.40 0.87
CA TRP A 376 1.90 -1.28 1.58
C TRP A 376 2.73 -0.09 1.09
N GLY A 377 3.61 0.42 1.94
CA GLY A 377 4.48 1.55 1.62
C GLY A 377 5.92 1.38 2.14
N ASP A 378 6.38 0.14 2.24
CA ASP A 378 7.69 -0.23 2.78
C ASP A 378 8.83 0.64 2.28
N ASP A 379 9.80 0.92 3.17
CA ASP A 379 10.99 1.73 2.93
C ASP A 379 10.65 3.15 2.42
N ASN A 380 9.62 3.74 3.01
CA ASN A 380 9.06 5.06 2.69
C ASN A 380 8.37 5.12 1.31
N ARG A 381 7.15 5.63 1.33
CA ARG A 381 6.35 5.77 0.12
C ARG A 381 6.79 6.99 -0.69
N GLU A 382 7.26 6.77 -1.89
CA GLU A 382 7.44 7.82 -2.90
C GLU A 382 6.19 8.00 -3.78
N SER A 383 5.38 6.95 -3.94
CA SER A 383 4.15 6.99 -4.74
C SER A 383 3.05 7.81 -4.05
N ILE A 384 2.21 8.43 -4.85
CA ILE A 384 1.03 9.15 -4.36
C ILE A 384 -0.10 8.14 -4.11
N ILE A 385 -0.76 8.21 -2.93
CA ILE A 385 -1.77 7.22 -2.51
C ILE A 385 -2.87 6.99 -3.55
N PHE A 386 -3.31 8.04 -4.25
CA PHE A 386 -4.37 7.93 -5.25
C PHE A 386 -3.94 7.26 -6.56
N SER A 387 -2.66 7.01 -6.79
CA SER A 387 -2.21 6.25 -7.97
C SER A 387 -2.70 4.80 -7.95
N VAL A 388 -3.12 4.28 -6.81
CA VAL A 388 -3.57 2.89 -6.63
C VAL A 388 -5.06 2.69 -6.97
N LEU A 389 -5.82 3.76 -7.23
CA LEU A 389 -7.27 3.69 -7.45
C LEU A 389 -7.72 2.69 -8.51
N PRO A 390 -7.03 2.51 -9.69
CA PRO A 390 -7.42 1.48 -10.64
C PRO A 390 -7.33 0.05 -10.07
N ALA A 391 -6.29 -0.24 -9.28
CA ALA A 391 -6.14 -1.54 -8.63
C ALA A 391 -7.21 -1.77 -7.56
N LEU A 392 -7.57 -0.74 -6.79
CA LEU A 392 -8.70 -0.80 -5.85
C LEU A 392 -10.02 -1.05 -6.57
N MET A 393 -10.26 -0.38 -7.70
CA MET A 393 -11.46 -0.61 -8.50
C MET A 393 -11.51 -2.05 -9.03
N HIS A 394 -10.42 -2.56 -9.58
CA HIS A 394 -10.34 -3.93 -10.07
C HIS A 394 -10.61 -4.95 -8.95
N PHE A 395 -10.03 -4.76 -7.77
CA PHE A 395 -10.27 -5.62 -6.60
C PHE A 395 -11.75 -5.55 -6.17
N ALA A 396 -12.34 -4.36 -6.14
CA ALA A 396 -13.74 -4.15 -5.79
C ALA A 396 -14.70 -4.85 -6.76
N GLU A 397 -14.42 -4.80 -8.08
CA GLU A 397 -15.31 -5.41 -9.07
C GLU A 397 -15.38 -6.94 -8.96
N HIS A 398 -14.36 -7.61 -8.41
CA HIS A 398 -14.45 -9.03 -8.06
C HIS A 398 -15.55 -9.34 -7.04
N PHE A 399 -15.94 -8.38 -6.22
CA PHE A 399 -17.01 -8.58 -5.24
C PHE A 399 -18.40 -8.68 -5.87
N PHE A 400 -18.53 -8.20 -7.12
CA PHE A 400 -19.80 -8.03 -7.82
C PHE A 400 -19.86 -8.76 -9.16
N CYS A 401 -19.00 -9.76 -9.38
CA CYS A 401 -19.03 -10.61 -10.57
C CYS A 401 -18.63 -12.06 -10.25
N ASP A 402 -19.10 -13.01 -11.07
CA ASP A 402 -18.81 -14.43 -10.89
C ASP A 402 -17.38 -14.81 -11.28
N ALA A 403 -16.88 -14.19 -12.35
CA ALA A 403 -15.51 -14.37 -12.84
C ALA A 403 -14.63 -13.15 -12.50
N SER A 404 -13.43 -13.08 -13.06
CA SER A 404 -12.61 -11.86 -13.02
C SER A 404 -13.28 -10.73 -13.79
N PRO A 405 -13.28 -9.51 -13.28
CA PRO A 405 -13.80 -8.36 -14.02
C PRO A 405 -12.91 -8.06 -15.24
N ASP A 406 -13.52 -7.65 -16.34
CA ASP A 406 -12.82 -7.13 -17.49
C ASP A 406 -12.46 -5.64 -17.32
N GLU A 407 -11.62 -5.15 -18.21
CA GLU A 407 -11.12 -3.77 -18.18
C GLU A 407 -12.24 -2.76 -18.47
N GLU A 408 -13.17 -3.08 -19.37
CA GLU A 408 -14.30 -2.21 -19.72
C GLU A 408 -15.20 -1.97 -18.52
N ARG A 409 -15.55 -3.02 -17.78
CA ARG A 409 -16.31 -2.91 -16.54
C ARG A 409 -15.57 -2.04 -15.51
N CYS A 410 -14.28 -2.27 -15.34
CA CYS A 410 -13.45 -1.46 -14.41
C CYS A 410 -13.42 0.01 -14.83
N ALA A 411 -13.26 0.30 -16.12
CA ALA A 411 -13.23 1.67 -16.66
C ALA A 411 -14.56 2.41 -16.44
N ILE A 412 -15.68 1.75 -16.72
CA ILE A 412 -17.02 2.32 -16.49
C ILE A 412 -17.20 2.65 -15.01
N ARG A 413 -16.94 1.68 -14.12
CA ARG A 413 -17.10 1.85 -12.66
C ARG A 413 -16.13 2.87 -12.08
N PHE A 414 -14.90 2.93 -12.59
CA PHE A 414 -13.90 3.92 -12.18
C PHE A 414 -14.39 5.34 -12.48
N LYS A 415 -14.87 5.56 -13.71
CA LYS A 415 -15.42 6.86 -14.12
C LYS A 415 -16.65 7.25 -13.30
N GLU A 416 -17.52 6.31 -12.97
CA GLU A 416 -18.68 6.54 -12.11
C GLU A 416 -18.30 6.99 -10.70
N CYS A 417 -17.24 6.40 -10.13
CA CYS A 417 -16.78 6.72 -8.77
C CYS A 417 -15.91 7.97 -8.70
N THR A 418 -15.06 8.22 -9.70
CA THR A 418 -14.01 9.24 -9.65
C THR A 418 -14.24 10.44 -10.57
N LYS A 419 -15.02 10.28 -11.64
CA LYS A 419 -15.19 11.17 -12.79
C LYS A 419 -13.93 11.31 -13.67
N GLU A 420 -12.90 10.51 -13.41
CA GLU A 420 -11.62 10.51 -14.12
C GLU A 420 -11.56 9.43 -15.20
N SER A 421 -10.59 9.58 -16.11
CA SER A 421 -10.24 8.55 -17.08
C SER A 421 -9.50 7.40 -16.37
N TYR A 422 -9.99 6.17 -16.55
CA TYR A 422 -9.35 4.95 -16.05
C TYR A 422 -7.98 4.74 -16.72
N GLU A 423 -7.93 4.97 -18.01
CA GLU A 423 -6.74 4.80 -18.85
C GLU A 423 -5.61 5.74 -18.39
N ASP A 424 -5.92 6.98 -17.99
CA ASP A 424 -4.93 7.93 -17.52
C ASP A 424 -4.33 7.49 -16.18
N PHE A 425 -5.14 6.96 -15.29
CA PHE A 425 -4.64 6.41 -14.02
C PHE A 425 -3.87 5.10 -14.22
N VAL A 426 -4.27 4.22 -15.12
CA VAL A 426 -3.52 3.00 -15.48
C VAL A 426 -2.18 3.36 -16.12
N ALA A 427 -2.13 4.45 -16.91
CA ALA A 427 -0.89 4.92 -17.53
C ALA A 427 0.19 5.31 -16.51
N ILE A 428 -0.18 5.63 -15.26
CA ILE A 428 0.77 5.88 -14.18
C ILE A 428 1.70 4.67 -13.96
N SER A 429 1.19 3.45 -14.06
CA SER A 429 2.00 2.24 -13.89
C SER A 429 3.14 2.13 -14.91
N LYS A 430 3.00 2.77 -16.08
CA LYS A 430 4.03 2.75 -17.13
C LYS A 430 5.32 3.48 -16.75
N ILE A 431 5.33 4.23 -15.67
CA ILE A 431 6.57 4.77 -15.06
C ILE A 431 7.54 3.62 -14.75
N ASP A 432 7.04 2.49 -14.27
CA ASP A 432 7.83 1.33 -13.89
C ASP A 432 7.60 0.10 -14.78
N GLU A 433 6.49 0.03 -15.50
CA GLU A 433 6.18 -0.99 -16.49
C GLU A 433 6.68 -0.57 -17.88
N VAL A 434 8.00 -0.67 -18.10
CA VAL A 434 8.68 -0.15 -19.29
C VAL A 434 8.69 -1.20 -20.39
N LYS A 435 7.94 -0.94 -21.48
CA LYS A 435 7.82 -1.88 -22.60
C LYS A 435 9.17 -2.21 -23.23
N GLY A 436 9.48 -3.49 -23.32
CA GLY A 436 10.71 -4.01 -23.92
C GLY A 436 11.90 -4.09 -22.99
N TYR A 437 11.78 -3.57 -21.76
CA TYR A 437 12.80 -3.67 -20.72
C TYR A 437 12.44 -4.71 -19.66
N ASN A 438 11.30 -4.57 -19.04
CA ASN A 438 10.83 -5.49 -18.02
C ASN A 438 9.41 -5.97 -18.33
N ASP A 439 9.19 -7.25 -18.10
CA ASP A 439 7.85 -7.73 -17.89
C ASP A 439 7.46 -7.32 -16.46
N PRO A 440 6.29 -6.68 -16.25
CA PRO A 440 5.81 -6.31 -14.93
C PRO A 440 5.46 -7.54 -14.07
N ASN A 441 6.44 -8.41 -13.82
CA ASN A 441 6.37 -9.57 -12.94
C ASN A 441 6.32 -9.16 -11.48
N ILE A 442 5.88 -10.06 -10.62
CA ILE A 442 5.78 -9.85 -9.18
C ILE A 442 7.15 -9.54 -8.52
N GLY A 443 8.23 -9.99 -9.12
CA GLY A 443 9.60 -9.72 -8.65
C GLY A 443 10.30 -8.61 -9.39
N SER A 444 9.68 -8.04 -10.43
CA SER A 444 10.29 -6.97 -11.20
C SER A 444 10.09 -5.64 -10.48
N LEU A 445 11.03 -4.83 -10.63
CA LEU A 445 11.36 -3.70 -9.82
C LEU A 445 10.95 -2.42 -10.47
N SER A 446 10.95 -1.43 -9.61
CA SER A 446 10.71 -0.06 -9.94
C SER A 446 11.95 0.54 -10.58
N PRO A 447 12.14 0.47 -11.93
CA PRO A 447 13.26 1.13 -12.59
C PRO A 447 13.35 2.59 -12.17
N SER A 448 12.21 3.27 -12.06
CA SER A 448 12.16 4.68 -11.66
C SER A 448 12.85 4.92 -10.32
N ARG A 449 12.62 4.08 -9.32
CA ARG A 449 13.19 4.24 -7.99
C ARG A 449 14.71 4.06 -8.00
N VAL A 450 15.19 3.03 -8.69
CA VAL A 450 16.63 2.80 -8.87
C VAL A 450 17.27 3.97 -9.63
N ILE A 451 16.69 4.38 -10.75
CA ILE A 451 17.19 5.47 -11.57
C ILE A 451 17.24 6.78 -10.76
N ILE A 452 16.20 7.12 -10.01
CA ILE A 452 16.14 8.38 -9.24
C ILE A 452 17.17 8.39 -8.11
N TRP A 453 17.30 7.28 -7.36
CA TRP A 453 18.07 7.30 -6.11
C TRP A 453 19.53 6.88 -6.26
N GLN A 454 19.90 6.07 -7.26
CA GLN A 454 21.31 5.69 -7.41
C GLN A 454 22.22 6.90 -7.70
N ASP A 455 23.43 6.83 -7.15
CA ASP A 455 24.48 7.85 -7.38
C ASP A 455 24.95 7.85 -8.83
N ILE A 456 25.11 9.05 -9.40
CA ILE A 456 25.48 9.24 -10.81
C ILE A 456 26.89 8.74 -11.12
N LEU A 457 27.84 8.94 -10.19
CA LEU A 457 29.24 8.52 -10.39
C LEU A 457 29.43 7.03 -10.07
N LEU A 458 28.81 6.55 -8.98
CA LEU A 458 28.97 5.15 -8.55
C LEU A 458 28.19 4.18 -9.44
N GLY A 459 27.00 4.53 -9.90
CA GLY A 459 26.19 3.72 -10.81
C GLY A 459 26.00 2.26 -10.37
N ILE A 460 25.65 2.04 -9.09
CA ILE A 460 25.62 0.72 -8.45
C ILE A 460 24.76 -0.29 -9.21
N CYS A 461 23.67 0.16 -9.84
CA CYS A 461 22.76 -0.67 -10.62
C CYS A 461 22.85 -0.43 -12.13
N ASP A 462 23.89 0.25 -12.64
CA ASP A 462 24.01 0.53 -14.07
C ASP A 462 24.10 -0.76 -14.90
N LYS A 463 24.78 -1.78 -14.39
CA LYS A 463 24.87 -3.08 -15.05
C LYS A 463 23.52 -3.78 -15.16
N ASP A 464 22.68 -3.64 -14.13
CA ASP A 464 21.35 -4.25 -14.09
C ASP A 464 20.34 -3.49 -14.98
N LEU A 465 20.51 -2.17 -15.16
CA LEU A 465 19.76 -1.37 -16.13
C LEU A 465 20.14 -1.73 -17.59
N GLY A 466 21.35 -2.28 -17.78
CA GLY A 466 21.84 -2.72 -19.08
C GLY A 466 22.02 -1.57 -20.08
N ASP A 467 21.94 -1.90 -21.37
CA ASP A 467 22.06 -0.92 -22.47
C ASP A 467 20.72 -0.38 -22.98
N PHE A 468 19.61 -0.65 -22.27
CA PHE A 468 18.30 -0.20 -22.68
C PHE A 468 18.18 1.33 -22.65
N ASP A 469 17.69 1.93 -23.74
CA ASP A 469 17.44 3.36 -23.82
C ASP A 469 16.04 3.70 -23.30
N PHE A 470 15.98 4.23 -22.08
CA PHE A 470 14.72 4.63 -21.42
C PHE A 470 14.22 6.01 -21.85
N SER A 471 15.07 6.87 -22.42
CA SER A 471 14.74 8.27 -22.71
C SER A 471 13.51 8.45 -23.58
N PRO A 472 13.33 7.68 -24.70
CA PRO A 472 12.14 7.84 -25.52
C PRO A 472 10.84 7.47 -24.80
N HIS A 473 10.89 6.45 -23.93
CA HIS A 473 9.75 6.03 -23.13
C HIS A 473 9.31 7.12 -22.15
N TYR A 474 10.24 7.65 -21.37
CA TYR A 474 9.92 8.70 -20.38
C TYR A 474 9.54 10.03 -21.05
N LYS A 475 10.10 10.34 -22.21
CA LYS A 475 9.69 11.50 -23.01
C LYS A 475 8.21 11.38 -23.43
N GLN A 476 7.78 10.23 -23.93
CA GLN A 476 6.38 9.98 -24.28
C GLN A 476 5.47 10.09 -23.06
N LEU A 477 5.86 9.53 -21.90
CA LEU A 477 5.06 9.64 -20.68
C LEU A 477 4.95 11.07 -20.16
N LYS A 478 6.01 11.86 -20.26
CA LYS A 478 5.97 13.28 -19.91
C LYS A 478 4.91 14.04 -20.76
N GLU A 479 4.91 13.82 -22.08
CA GLU A 479 3.93 14.42 -22.99
C GLU A 479 2.51 13.94 -22.65
N TYR A 480 2.34 12.64 -22.37
CA TYR A 480 1.08 12.05 -21.98
C TYR A 480 0.52 12.65 -20.68
N PHE A 481 1.33 12.70 -19.62
CA PHE A 481 0.89 13.24 -18.33
C PHE A 481 0.66 14.76 -18.37
N SER A 482 1.37 15.50 -19.21
CA SER A 482 1.10 16.92 -19.46
C SER A 482 -0.29 17.14 -20.03
N LYS A 483 -0.78 16.22 -20.89
CA LYS A 483 -2.15 16.24 -21.39
C LYS A 483 -3.15 15.81 -20.32
N ALA A 484 -2.95 14.65 -19.68
CA ALA A 484 -3.83 14.13 -18.65
C ALA A 484 -4.03 15.12 -17.49
N LYS A 485 -2.99 15.86 -17.10
CA LYS A 485 -3.04 16.94 -16.10
C LYS A 485 -4.09 18.01 -16.43
N ASN A 486 -4.19 18.40 -17.70
CA ASN A 486 -5.12 19.46 -18.13
C ASN A 486 -6.54 18.93 -18.35
N GLU A 487 -6.71 17.64 -18.58
CA GLU A 487 -8.00 16.99 -18.83
C GLU A 487 -8.64 16.40 -17.56
N SER A 488 -7.87 16.23 -16.49
CA SER A 488 -8.33 15.67 -15.22
C SER A 488 -9.36 16.56 -14.54
N TYR A 489 -10.40 15.94 -13.99
CA TYR A 489 -11.46 16.61 -13.22
C TYR A 489 -10.97 17.10 -11.84
N GLY A 490 -10.17 16.32 -11.13
CA GLY A 490 -9.76 16.64 -9.77
C GLY A 490 -8.35 16.19 -9.35
N TYR A 491 -7.58 15.56 -10.24
CA TYR A 491 -6.25 15.01 -9.95
C TYR A 491 -5.15 15.59 -10.85
N GLY A 492 -5.33 16.81 -11.35
CA GLY A 492 -4.31 17.45 -12.19
C GLY A 492 -2.96 17.58 -11.53
N ASP A 493 -2.90 17.80 -10.20
CA ASP A 493 -1.67 17.82 -9.42
C ASP A 493 -0.97 16.46 -9.31
N LEU A 494 -1.74 15.36 -9.30
CA LEU A 494 -1.19 14.00 -9.39
C LEU A 494 -0.47 13.80 -10.72
N PHE A 495 -1.09 14.18 -11.84
CA PHE A 495 -0.48 14.07 -13.17
C PHE A 495 0.68 15.05 -13.35
N ASP A 496 0.66 16.23 -12.70
CA ASP A 496 1.81 17.13 -12.68
C ASP A 496 3.04 16.49 -12.01
N PHE A 497 2.83 15.74 -10.93
CA PHE A 497 3.91 14.99 -10.31
C PHE A 497 4.50 13.94 -11.27
N TYR A 498 3.68 13.15 -11.95
CA TYR A 498 4.17 12.14 -12.90
C TYR A 498 4.78 12.74 -14.15
N GLU A 499 4.30 13.91 -14.60
CA GLU A 499 4.96 14.69 -15.67
C GLU A 499 6.38 15.08 -15.26
N LYS A 500 6.57 15.63 -14.04
CA LYS A 500 7.90 16.03 -13.55
C LYS A 500 8.80 14.85 -13.26
N LEU A 501 8.24 13.73 -12.80
CA LEU A 501 8.99 12.49 -12.60
C LEU A 501 9.51 11.95 -13.94
N ALA A 502 8.66 11.87 -14.96
CA ALA A 502 9.06 11.46 -16.31
C ALA A 502 10.10 12.41 -16.91
N ASP A 503 9.98 13.73 -16.67
CA ASP A 503 10.94 14.75 -17.10
C ASP A 503 12.35 14.54 -16.50
N VAL A 504 12.43 14.13 -15.24
CA VAL A 504 13.71 13.76 -14.60
C VAL A 504 14.24 12.43 -15.14
N LEU A 505 13.38 11.42 -15.24
CA LEU A 505 13.74 10.07 -15.68
C LEU A 505 14.25 10.07 -17.13
N GLU A 506 13.73 10.94 -18.01
CA GLU A 506 14.20 11.12 -19.39
C GLU A 506 15.71 11.34 -19.46
N ILE A 507 16.29 12.13 -18.57
CA ILE A 507 17.74 12.40 -18.53
C ILE A 507 18.46 11.40 -17.61
N LYS A 508 17.97 11.24 -16.37
CA LYS A 508 18.69 10.51 -15.33
C LYS A 508 18.85 9.03 -15.66
N SER A 509 17.97 8.45 -16.46
CA SER A 509 18.04 7.05 -16.86
C SER A 509 19.26 6.70 -17.73
N GLN A 510 19.89 7.67 -18.37
CA GLN A 510 21.04 7.45 -19.25
C GLN A 510 22.34 8.03 -18.71
N ILE A 511 22.26 9.16 -18.00
CA ILE A 511 23.41 10.03 -17.73
C ILE A 511 24.57 9.33 -16.99
N GLY A 512 24.31 8.42 -16.04
CA GLY A 512 25.34 7.68 -15.31
C GLY A 512 26.13 6.75 -16.25
N ARG A 513 25.42 6.02 -17.10
CA ARG A 513 26.01 5.10 -18.10
C ARG A 513 26.76 5.85 -19.20
N ASP A 514 26.21 6.96 -19.67
CA ASP A 514 26.88 7.82 -20.66
C ASP A 514 28.17 8.43 -20.10
N LEU A 515 28.14 8.86 -18.85
CA LEU A 515 29.31 9.37 -18.14
C LEU A 515 30.40 8.30 -18.00
N TYR A 516 30.02 7.08 -17.58
CA TYR A 516 30.95 5.96 -17.48
C TYR A 516 31.59 5.60 -18.84
N LYS A 517 30.76 5.52 -19.90
CA LYS A 517 31.23 5.27 -21.28
C LYS A 517 32.17 6.36 -21.75
N ALA A 518 31.78 7.63 -21.63
CA ALA A 518 32.58 8.77 -22.10
C ALA A 518 33.93 8.89 -21.37
N TYR A 519 33.99 8.58 -20.07
CA TYR A 519 35.23 8.57 -19.32
C TYR A 519 36.15 7.46 -19.79
N ASN A 520 35.69 6.21 -19.89
CA ASN A 520 36.49 5.07 -20.27
C ASN A 520 36.92 5.11 -21.76
N SER A 521 36.17 5.81 -22.62
CA SER A 521 36.53 6.05 -24.03
C SER A 521 37.41 7.29 -24.25
N GLY A 522 37.65 8.10 -23.21
CA GLY A 522 38.45 9.32 -23.31
C GLY A 522 37.73 10.47 -24.03
N GLU A 523 36.41 10.49 -24.07
CA GLU A 523 35.59 11.47 -24.79
C GLU A 523 35.45 12.78 -24.00
N ARG A 524 36.53 13.57 -23.95
CA ARG A 524 36.64 14.79 -23.12
C ARG A 524 35.54 15.83 -23.42
N GLU A 525 35.18 16.04 -24.69
CA GLU A 525 34.11 16.98 -25.05
C GLU A 525 32.74 16.54 -24.56
N LYS A 526 32.45 15.22 -24.55
CA LYS A 526 31.24 14.66 -23.99
C LYS A 526 31.18 14.84 -22.46
N LEU A 527 32.30 14.56 -21.78
CA LEU A 527 32.43 14.83 -20.35
C LEU A 527 32.17 16.29 -20.01
N LYS A 528 32.70 17.21 -20.83
CA LYS A 528 32.49 18.65 -20.67
C LYS A 528 31.02 19.02 -20.84
N GLU A 529 30.38 18.52 -21.89
CA GLU A 529 28.94 18.72 -22.12
C GLU A 529 28.12 18.24 -20.92
N ILE A 530 28.43 17.03 -20.41
CA ILE A 530 27.74 16.45 -19.24
C ILE A 530 27.89 17.37 -18.02
N SER A 531 29.12 17.81 -17.71
CA SER A 531 29.37 18.60 -16.50
C SER A 531 28.80 20.04 -16.57
N GLU A 532 28.88 20.68 -17.73
CA GLU A 532 28.51 22.10 -17.90
C GLU A 532 27.05 22.34 -18.26
N LYS A 533 26.36 21.33 -18.87
CA LYS A 533 25.00 21.48 -19.36
C LYS A 533 24.04 20.46 -18.73
N VAL A 534 24.32 19.15 -18.89
CA VAL A 534 23.35 18.11 -18.57
C VAL A 534 23.14 17.98 -17.05
N LEU A 535 24.21 17.95 -16.25
CA LEU A 535 24.08 17.85 -14.79
C LEU A 535 23.43 19.09 -14.15
N PRO A 536 23.74 20.33 -14.56
CA PRO A 536 23.00 21.51 -14.10
C PRO A 536 21.51 21.45 -14.48
N GLU A 537 21.17 21.03 -15.70
CA GLU A 537 19.78 20.87 -16.13
C GLU A 537 19.05 19.79 -15.29
N LEU A 538 19.66 18.63 -15.11
CA LEU A 538 19.10 17.55 -14.28
C LEU A 538 18.84 18.02 -12.85
N ARG A 539 19.77 18.81 -12.28
CA ARG A 539 19.61 19.39 -10.95
C ARG A 539 18.38 20.29 -10.85
N GLU A 540 18.14 21.13 -11.85
CA GLU A 540 16.96 22.00 -11.86
C GLU A 540 15.66 21.21 -12.07
N ARG A 541 15.65 20.15 -12.88
CA ARG A 541 14.51 19.25 -13.02
C ARG A 541 14.20 18.51 -11.70
N LEU A 542 15.22 18.02 -10.99
CA LEU A 542 15.09 17.38 -9.67
C LEU A 542 14.48 18.35 -8.63
N LYS A 543 14.90 19.62 -8.62
CA LYS A 543 14.31 20.62 -7.72
C LYS A 543 12.83 20.86 -8.00
N LYS A 544 12.44 20.88 -9.28
CA LYS A 544 11.02 21.02 -9.68
C LYS A 544 10.21 19.80 -9.24
N LEU A 545 10.73 18.58 -9.47
CA LEU A 545 10.12 17.34 -9.01
C LEU A 545 9.94 17.33 -7.50
N HIS A 546 10.99 17.64 -6.75
CA HIS A 546 10.96 17.75 -5.29
C HIS A 546 9.87 18.71 -4.80
N PHE A 547 9.76 19.90 -5.42
CA PHE A 547 8.76 20.90 -5.04
C PHE A 547 7.34 20.39 -5.24
N VAL A 548 7.04 19.79 -6.40
CA VAL A 548 5.70 19.26 -6.71
C VAL A 548 5.38 18.06 -5.80
N HIS A 549 6.32 17.16 -5.60
CA HIS A 549 6.16 16.00 -4.71
C HIS A 549 5.88 16.44 -3.27
N ARG A 550 6.65 17.41 -2.76
CA ARG A 550 6.43 18.01 -1.44
C ARG A 550 5.04 18.61 -1.32
N SER A 551 4.58 19.33 -2.33
CA SER A 551 3.24 19.95 -2.31
C SER A 551 2.13 18.90 -2.20
N LEU A 552 2.23 17.80 -2.94
CA LEU A 552 1.30 16.67 -2.85
C LEU A 552 1.39 15.95 -1.51
N PHE A 553 2.60 15.71 -1.01
CA PHE A 553 2.78 15.08 0.29
C PHE A 553 2.08 15.90 1.39
N MET A 554 2.33 17.20 1.45
CA MET A 554 1.71 18.10 2.45
C MET A 554 0.20 18.23 2.28
N LYS A 555 -0.32 18.06 1.06
CA LYS A 555 -1.76 18.03 0.80
C LYS A 555 -2.42 16.77 1.37
N HIS A 556 -1.75 15.62 1.31
CA HIS A 556 -2.38 14.32 1.57
C HIS A 556 -1.95 13.65 2.86
N HIS A 557 -0.83 14.03 3.45
CA HIS A 557 -0.25 13.36 4.61
C HIS A 557 -0.03 14.33 5.78
N LYS A 558 0.22 13.77 6.96
CA LYS A 558 0.79 14.54 8.08
C LYS A 558 2.22 14.94 7.70
N ALA A 559 2.66 16.13 8.09
CA ALA A 559 3.94 16.71 7.64
C ALA A 559 5.18 15.91 8.06
N VAL A 560 5.14 15.26 9.23
CA VAL A 560 6.22 14.40 9.72
C VAL A 560 6.29 13.14 8.81
N GLY A 561 7.50 12.77 8.40
CA GLY A 561 7.78 11.72 7.42
C GLY A 561 8.33 12.28 6.10
N TRP A 562 8.00 13.53 5.76
CA TRP A 562 8.55 14.18 4.56
C TRP A 562 10.07 14.39 4.64
N GLU A 563 10.63 14.59 5.82
CA GLU A 563 12.07 14.79 6.02
C GLU A 563 12.92 13.67 5.41
N VAL A 564 12.40 12.47 5.33
CA VAL A 564 13.10 11.34 4.69
C VAL A 564 13.27 11.60 3.19
N LEU A 565 12.23 12.11 2.53
CA LEU A 565 12.28 12.43 1.11
C LEU A 565 13.13 13.70 0.85
N ASP A 566 13.10 14.69 1.76
CA ASP A 566 14.02 15.84 1.67
C ASP A 566 15.48 15.40 1.68
N ILE A 567 15.86 14.44 2.57
CA ILE A 567 17.21 13.88 2.63
C ILE A 567 17.55 13.16 1.31
N ARG A 568 16.64 12.33 0.79
CA ARG A 568 16.86 11.59 -0.46
C ARG A 568 17.04 12.54 -1.66
N TYR A 569 16.15 13.49 -1.85
CA TYR A 569 16.25 14.50 -2.92
C TYR A 569 17.49 15.40 -2.75
N GLY A 570 17.75 15.87 -1.54
CA GLY A 570 18.91 16.68 -1.22
C GLY A 570 20.22 15.97 -1.56
N GLY A 571 20.31 14.68 -1.23
CA GLY A 571 21.45 13.84 -1.59
C GLY A 571 21.69 13.78 -3.09
N VAL A 572 20.68 13.43 -3.89
CA VAL A 572 20.81 13.32 -5.35
C VAL A 572 21.12 14.68 -6.00
N ILE A 573 20.45 15.75 -5.56
CA ILE A 573 20.68 17.11 -6.09
C ILE A 573 22.13 17.55 -5.84
N THR A 574 22.66 17.35 -4.63
CA THR A 574 24.03 17.68 -4.27
C THR A 574 25.04 16.80 -4.99
N ARG A 575 24.73 15.51 -5.20
CA ARG A 575 25.61 14.60 -5.95
C ARG A 575 25.73 14.99 -7.42
N CYS A 576 24.70 15.55 -8.05
CA CYS A 576 24.81 16.13 -9.40
C CYS A 576 25.84 17.28 -9.44
N GLU A 577 25.85 18.15 -8.43
CA GLU A 577 26.81 19.23 -8.32
C GLU A 577 28.25 18.71 -8.09
N THR A 578 28.42 17.77 -7.15
CA THR A 578 29.70 17.13 -6.90
C THR A 578 30.25 16.46 -8.16
N ALA A 579 29.41 15.74 -8.91
CA ALA A 579 29.80 15.09 -10.16
C ALA A 579 30.31 16.11 -11.19
N ALA A 580 29.59 17.24 -11.36
CA ALA A 580 30.00 18.29 -12.28
C ALA A 580 31.38 18.89 -11.90
N ILE A 581 31.61 19.15 -10.60
CA ILE A 581 32.90 19.66 -10.09
C ILE A 581 34.01 18.65 -10.33
N ARG A 582 33.81 17.37 -9.98
CA ARG A 582 34.81 16.31 -10.16
C ARG A 582 35.21 16.14 -11.64
N ILE A 583 34.23 16.16 -12.56
CA ILE A 583 34.49 16.09 -14.00
C ILE A 583 35.29 17.32 -14.46
N SER A 584 34.91 18.53 -14.01
CA SER A 584 35.65 19.75 -14.32
C SER A 584 37.10 19.70 -13.81
N ASP A 585 37.33 19.20 -12.60
CA ASP A 585 38.66 19.05 -12.02
C ASP A 585 39.53 18.06 -12.83
N TYR A 586 38.94 16.95 -13.29
CA TYR A 586 39.62 15.99 -14.18
C TYR A 586 39.97 16.64 -15.54
N LEU A 587 38.99 17.33 -16.16
CA LEU A 587 39.20 17.97 -17.45
C LEU A 587 40.27 19.07 -17.40
N ASN A 588 40.39 19.75 -16.26
CA ASN A 588 41.41 20.80 -16.05
C ASN A 588 42.73 20.30 -15.47
N GLY A 589 42.87 18.98 -15.32
CA GLY A 589 44.12 18.35 -14.81
C GLY A 589 44.41 18.60 -13.33
N ARG A 590 43.40 19.01 -12.54
CA ARG A 590 43.51 19.16 -11.07
C ARG A 590 43.53 17.83 -10.37
N ILE A 591 42.86 16.83 -10.93
CA ILE A 591 42.91 15.42 -10.52
C ILE A 591 43.28 14.56 -11.71
N ALA A 592 43.99 13.45 -11.47
CA ALA A 592 44.48 12.59 -12.52
C ALA A 592 43.41 11.64 -13.07
N LYS A 593 42.40 11.33 -12.26
CA LYS A 593 41.34 10.35 -12.60
C LYS A 593 40.06 10.61 -11.81
N LEU A 594 38.98 10.01 -12.30
CA LEU A 594 37.71 9.89 -11.60
C LEU A 594 37.59 8.48 -11.04
N GLU A 595 37.99 8.29 -9.78
CA GLU A 595 38.13 6.95 -9.16
C GLU A 595 36.81 6.17 -9.18
N GLU A 596 35.69 6.88 -9.06
CA GLU A 596 34.35 6.29 -9.09
C GLU A 596 33.99 5.66 -10.45
N LEU A 597 34.67 6.08 -11.52
CA LEU A 597 34.47 5.59 -12.89
C LEU A 597 35.52 4.59 -13.35
N GLU A 598 36.54 4.34 -12.54
CA GLU A 598 37.60 3.35 -12.83
C GLU A 598 37.14 1.92 -12.49
N GLU A 599 36.24 1.78 -11.55
CA GLU A 599 35.78 0.48 -11.09
C GLU A 599 34.79 -0.15 -12.08
N GLU A 600 34.94 -1.44 -12.36
CA GLU A 600 34.06 -2.19 -13.24
C GLU A 600 32.64 -2.24 -12.66
N ARG A 601 31.61 -1.99 -13.50
CA ARG A 601 30.22 -2.12 -13.11
C ARG A 601 29.82 -3.59 -13.03
N LEU A 602 29.50 -4.07 -11.83
CA LEU A 602 29.02 -5.42 -11.57
C LEU A 602 27.51 -5.45 -11.42
N SER A 603 26.89 -6.58 -11.76
CA SER A 603 25.46 -6.78 -11.52
C SER A 603 25.19 -6.96 -10.02
N TYR A 604 24.16 -6.30 -9.52
CA TYR A 604 23.74 -6.41 -8.12
C TYR A 604 23.28 -7.85 -7.76
N LYS A 605 22.63 -8.55 -8.70
CA LYS A 605 22.09 -9.90 -8.51
C LYS A 605 22.69 -10.98 -9.42
N ASN A 606 23.62 -10.63 -10.29
CA ASN A 606 24.18 -11.54 -11.28
C ASN A 606 23.15 -12.13 -12.28
N GLU A 607 21.99 -11.51 -12.45
CA GLU A 607 20.88 -12.01 -13.26
C GLU A 607 20.37 -11.00 -14.30
N ASN A 608 21.08 -9.91 -14.55
CA ASN A 608 20.65 -8.78 -15.41
C ASN A 608 19.24 -8.25 -15.03
N MET A 609 18.89 -8.36 -13.78
CA MET A 609 17.63 -7.87 -13.23
C MET A 609 17.88 -6.94 -12.06
N ILE A 610 17.17 -5.83 -12.05
CA ILE A 610 17.17 -4.90 -10.92
C ILE A 610 16.75 -5.67 -9.64
N PRO A 611 17.39 -5.43 -8.47
CA PRO A 611 17.09 -6.13 -7.22
C PRO A 611 15.60 -5.98 -6.78
N GLY A 612 14.93 -7.08 -6.37
CA GLY A 612 13.53 -7.13 -5.94
C GLY A 612 13.20 -6.24 -4.76
N ASN A 613 14.21 -5.77 -4.04
CA ASN A 613 14.07 -4.82 -2.95
C ASN A 613 14.98 -3.62 -3.22
N ALA A 614 14.48 -2.64 -3.97
CA ALA A 614 15.15 -1.37 -4.23
C ALA A 614 15.14 -0.47 -2.97
N VAL A 615 15.63 -1.01 -1.84
CA VAL A 615 15.75 -0.27 -0.59
C VAL A 615 16.74 0.88 -0.78
N TYR A 616 16.34 2.09 -0.43
CA TYR A 616 17.11 3.32 -0.66
C TYR A 616 18.57 3.20 -0.22
N THR A 617 18.80 2.72 1.02
CA THR A 617 20.15 2.60 1.58
C THR A 617 21.07 1.62 0.82
N ARG A 618 20.51 0.74 -0.02
CA ARG A 618 21.26 -0.23 -0.82
C ARG A 618 21.57 0.26 -2.22
N ILE A 619 20.78 1.21 -2.75
CA ILE A 619 20.91 1.68 -4.14
C ILE A 619 21.53 3.07 -4.26
N CYS A 620 21.47 3.91 -3.22
CA CYS A 620 21.98 5.28 -3.29
C CYS A 620 23.50 5.36 -3.09
N SER A 621 24.09 4.44 -2.32
CA SER A 621 25.53 4.39 -2.03
C SER A 621 25.96 2.97 -1.68
N ALA A 622 27.20 2.60 -2.03
CA ALA A 622 27.85 1.37 -1.56
C ALA A 622 28.27 1.47 -0.08
N SER A 623 28.37 2.68 0.46
CA SER A 623 28.73 2.94 1.86
C SER A 623 27.49 2.95 2.75
N ARG A 624 27.70 2.67 4.04
CA ARG A 624 26.65 2.79 5.05
C ARG A 624 26.23 4.26 5.22
N ILE A 625 24.90 4.52 5.18
CA ILE A 625 24.29 5.83 5.38
C ILE A 625 23.28 5.76 6.52
#